data_c7e653d1995957e237366342266a4031
#
_entry.id   c7e653d1995957e237366342266a4031
#
_cell.length_a   1.000
_cell.length_b   1.000
_cell.length_c   1.000
_cell.angle_alpha   90.00
_cell.angle_beta   90.00
_cell.angle_gamma   90.00
#
_symmetry.space_group_name_H-M   'P 1'
#
loop_
_entity.id
_entity.type
_entity.pdbx_description
1 polymer ?
#
loop_
_entity_poly.entity_id
_entity_poly.type
_entity_poly.pdbx_seq_one_letter_code
_entity_poly.pdbx_strand_id
1 'polypeptide(L)'
;LVAACGGGNGGGSVGSTPPPAPSPTPTPTPTPTPTPNPSPTPTPTPTPSASFLTNEYNRSSGPQQHGALTPWSAGYSGSGVTIGIVDTGIDSDSPEFVGRLSAASIDVAGSRGLDNPDSDHGTNVAMVAAAARDGIGVIGMAFNATIAMFRADTAGSCANNDPDDPKDGCKLADSAIAQGVDRAIAAGARVINLSLGGSSPSTSLRLAIARAASAGAVVIVAAGNDGDSTEAGVDPNNPDPFATGLRQAGAGNVIIAGSVDKDNAFSAFSNRAGSEANWFLSARGEKVCCVYDNGVLKITTDATGARFQYVFSGTSFAAPQI
;
A
#
# COMPACT_ATOMS: atom_id res chain seq x y z
N LEU A 1 -21.25 26.45 -38.14
CA LEU A 1 -21.76 27.04 -39.36
C LEU A 1 -22.79 26.07 -39.96
N VAL A 2 -24.07 26.21 -39.77
CA VAL A 2 -25.18 27.00 -40.32
C VAL A 2 -25.42 26.76 -41.81
N ALA A 3 -26.64 26.41 -42.07
CA ALA A 3 -27.65 26.80 -43.07
C ALA A 3 -28.28 25.60 -43.74
N ALA A 4 -29.56 25.29 -43.69
CA ALA A 4 -30.81 26.01 -43.88
C ALA A 4 -31.30 26.03 -45.35
N CYS A 5 -32.60 25.76 -45.48
CA CYS A 5 -33.57 26.07 -46.56
C CYS A 5 -33.54 25.11 -47.79
N GLY A 6 -34.63 24.76 -48.34
CA GLY A 6 -36.08 25.05 -48.32
C GLY A 6 -36.83 24.29 -49.37
N GLY A 7 -37.99 23.99 -49.20
CA GLY A 7 -39.27 24.28 -49.72
C GLY A 7 -39.61 23.82 -51.16
N GLY A 8 -40.78 23.16 -51.35
CA GLY A 8 -41.40 22.96 -52.64
C GLY A 8 -42.68 22.11 -52.52
N ASN A 9 -43.80 22.75 -52.62
CA ASN A 9 -45.16 22.27 -52.69
C ASN A 9 -45.42 21.36 -53.91
N GLY A 10 -46.26 20.35 -53.75
CA GLY A 10 -46.88 19.65 -54.86
C GLY A 10 -47.96 18.70 -54.36
N GLY A 11 -49.22 19.13 -54.43
CA GLY A 11 -50.40 18.35 -54.04
C GLY A 11 -50.72 17.22 -54.99
N GLY A 12 -51.22 16.13 -54.44
CA GLY A 12 -51.84 15.02 -55.15
C GLY A 12 -52.66 14.21 -54.19
N SER A 13 -53.97 14.41 -54.23
CA SER A 13 -54.93 13.67 -53.43
C SER A 13 -55.11 12.27 -54.05
N VAL A 14 -54.85 11.24 -53.29
CA VAL A 14 -55.25 9.85 -53.58
C VAL A 14 -55.92 9.29 -52.33
N GLY A 15 -57.17 8.81 -52.53
CA GLY A 15 -57.96 8.26 -51.44
C GLY A 15 -57.29 7.09 -50.74
N SER A 16 -57.19 7.15 -49.47
CA SER A 16 -56.67 6.07 -48.64
C SER A 16 -57.80 5.20 -48.08
N THR A 17 -57.83 3.95 -48.46
CA THR A 17 -58.49 2.93 -47.69
C THR A 17 -57.90 2.78 -46.32
N PRO A 18 -58.70 2.67 -45.24
CA PRO A 18 -58.14 2.51 -43.91
C PRO A 18 -57.38 1.17 -43.81
N PRO A 19 -56.25 1.16 -43.12
CA PRO A 19 -55.50 -0.06 -42.87
C PRO A 19 -56.27 -1.02 -41.96
N PRO A 20 -56.10 -2.36 -42.11
CA PRO A 20 -56.75 -3.33 -41.22
C PRO A 20 -56.26 -3.13 -39.78
N ALA A 21 -57.16 -3.39 -38.83
CA ALA A 21 -56.86 -3.30 -37.42
C ALA A 21 -55.71 -4.21 -37.04
N PRO A 22 -54.77 -3.78 -36.18
CA PRO A 22 -53.64 -4.60 -35.73
C PRO A 22 -54.12 -5.84 -34.96
N SER A 23 -53.57 -7.03 -35.32
CA SER A 23 -53.82 -8.25 -34.54
C SER A 23 -53.41 -8.05 -33.07
N PRO A 24 -54.13 -8.64 -32.13
CA PRO A 24 -53.79 -8.54 -30.73
C PRO A 24 -52.39 -9.09 -30.47
N THR A 25 -51.54 -8.25 -29.88
CA THR A 25 -50.22 -8.67 -29.45
C THR A 25 -50.34 -9.78 -28.39
N PRO A 26 -49.66 -10.91 -28.53
CA PRO A 26 -49.72 -11.96 -27.51
C PRO A 26 -49.25 -11.41 -26.16
N THR A 27 -50.06 -11.64 -25.12
CA THR A 27 -49.73 -11.30 -23.75
C THR A 27 -48.45 -12.04 -23.36
N PRO A 28 -47.40 -11.35 -22.86
CA PRO A 28 -46.17 -12.04 -22.45
C PRO A 28 -46.50 -13.02 -21.34
N THR A 29 -46.09 -14.27 -21.54
CA THR A 29 -46.11 -15.31 -20.50
C THR A 29 -45.23 -14.85 -19.34
N PRO A 30 -45.70 -14.88 -18.07
CA PRO A 30 -44.89 -14.47 -16.94
C PRO A 30 -43.61 -15.33 -16.89
N THR A 31 -42.48 -14.66 -16.94
CA THR A 31 -41.17 -15.31 -16.73
C THR A 31 -41.14 -15.87 -15.30
N PRO A 32 -40.77 -17.14 -15.07
CA PRO A 32 -40.70 -17.70 -13.75
C PRO A 32 -39.73 -16.88 -12.91
N THR A 33 -40.18 -16.43 -11.74
CA THR A 33 -39.34 -15.77 -10.75
C THR A 33 -38.18 -16.71 -10.38
N PRO A 34 -36.91 -16.28 -10.51
CA PRO A 34 -35.80 -17.13 -10.10
C PRO A 34 -35.95 -17.50 -8.63
N THR A 35 -35.93 -18.79 -8.36
CA THR A 35 -35.85 -19.30 -7.00
C THR A 35 -34.59 -18.72 -6.33
N PRO A 36 -34.68 -18.12 -5.13
CA PRO A 36 -33.51 -17.60 -4.46
C PRO A 36 -32.50 -18.74 -4.26
N ASN A 37 -31.31 -18.53 -4.79
CA ASN A 37 -30.20 -19.45 -4.58
C ASN A 37 -29.95 -19.54 -3.07
N PRO A 38 -29.86 -20.73 -2.45
CA PRO A 38 -29.59 -20.84 -1.03
C PRO A 38 -28.32 -20.05 -0.70
N SER A 39 -28.43 -19.16 0.28
CA SER A 39 -27.28 -18.42 0.80
C SER A 39 -26.19 -19.43 1.16
N PRO A 40 -24.93 -19.25 0.72
CA PRO A 40 -23.88 -20.19 1.08
C PRO A 40 -23.80 -20.28 2.60
N THR A 41 -23.88 -21.50 3.12
CA THR A 41 -23.64 -21.79 4.53
C THR A 41 -22.27 -21.21 4.88
N PRO A 42 -22.12 -20.38 5.93
CA PRO A 42 -20.81 -19.86 6.31
C PRO A 42 -19.86 -21.02 6.53
N THR A 43 -18.79 -21.07 5.74
CA THR A 43 -17.69 -22.01 5.95
C THR A 43 -17.14 -21.75 7.36
N PRO A 44 -16.99 -22.77 8.22
CA PRO A 44 -16.45 -22.55 9.55
C PRO A 44 -15.09 -21.87 9.43
N THR A 45 -14.90 -20.75 10.12
CA THR A 45 -13.61 -20.07 10.21
C THR A 45 -12.59 -21.07 10.74
N PRO A 46 -11.51 -21.37 10.02
CA PRO A 46 -10.51 -22.31 10.49
C PRO A 46 -9.95 -21.80 11.82
N THR A 47 -9.89 -22.67 12.81
CA THR A 47 -9.24 -22.37 14.09
C THR A 47 -7.76 -22.08 13.79
N PRO A 48 -7.20 -20.96 14.27
CA PRO A 48 -5.80 -20.62 14.03
C PRO A 48 -4.90 -21.79 14.44
N SER A 49 -3.96 -22.15 13.57
CA SER A 49 -3.00 -23.20 13.91
C SER A 49 -2.14 -22.74 15.09
N ALA A 50 -2.09 -23.52 16.14
CA ALA A 50 -1.22 -23.27 17.31
C ALA A 50 0.26 -23.06 16.91
N SER A 51 0.67 -23.55 15.74
CA SER A 51 2.01 -23.38 15.19
C SER A 51 2.38 -21.94 14.83
N PHE A 52 1.40 -21.04 14.69
CA PHE A 52 1.67 -19.61 14.43
C PHE A 52 1.75 -18.76 15.71
N LEU A 53 1.32 -19.28 16.86
CA LEU A 53 1.35 -18.55 18.13
C LEU A 53 2.74 -18.65 18.77
N THR A 54 3.71 -18.00 18.14
CA THR A 54 5.12 -18.01 18.53
C THR A 54 5.50 -16.71 19.25
N ASN A 55 6.71 -16.68 19.82
CA ASN A 55 7.21 -15.45 20.45
C ASN A 55 7.39 -14.32 19.44
N GLU A 56 7.80 -14.61 18.20
CA GLU A 56 7.89 -13.61 17.13
C GLU A 56 6.51 -13.05 16.79
N TYR A 57 5.48 -13.90 16.64
CA TYR A 57 4.10 -13.46 16.45
C TYR A 57 3.63 -12.57 17.60
N ASN A 58 3.90 -12.97 18.85
CA ASN A 58 3.50 -12.20 20.02
C ASN A 58 4.19 -10.83 20.14
N ARG A 59 5.33 -10.64 19.48
CA ARG A 59 5.99 -9.34 19.36
C ARG A 59 5.47 -8.51 18.19
N SER A 60 4.95 -9.15 17.14
CA SER A 60 4.57 -8.50 15.89
C SER A 60 3.17 -7.90 15.98
N SER A 61 3.11 -6.58 16.21
CA SER A 61 1.84 -5.87 16.46
C SER A 61 0.88 -5.91 15.27
N GLY A 62 1.37 -5.77 14.04
CA GLY A 62 0.54 -5.77 12.83
C GLY A 62 -0.20 -7.08 12.59
N PRO A 63 0.49 -8.22 12.50
CA PRO A 63 -0.14 -9.53 12.32
C PRO A 63 -1.20 -9.86 13.37
N GLN A 64 -0.97 -9.49 14.63
CA GLN A 64 -1.95 -9.70 15.70
C GLN A 64 -3.20 -8.84 15.47
N GLN A 65 -3.01 -7.54 15.27
CA GLN A 65 -4.10 -6.59 15.19
C GLN A 65 -4.97 -6.81 13.96
N HIS A 66 -4.36 -7.23 12.84
CA HIS A 66 -5.06 -7.42 11.56
C HIS A 66 -5.53 -8.87 11.34
N GLY A 67 -5.42 -9.74 12.34
CA GLY A 67 -5.96 -11.10 12.27
C GLY A 67 -5.26 -12.00 11.25
N ALA A 68 -3.95 -11.82 11.05
CA ALA A 68 -3.15 -12.55 10.06
C ALA A 68 -3.17 -14.08 10.23
N LEU A 69 -3.49 -14.58 11.42
CA LEU A 69 -3.63 -16.02 11.67
C LEU A 69 -4.63 -16.72 10.74
N THR A 70 -5.72 -16.03 10.38
CA THR A 70 -6.75 -16.60 9.51
C THR A 70 -6.21 -16.84 8.08
N PRO A 71 -5.70 -15.84 7.34
CA PRO A 71 -5.12 -16.08 6.03
C PRO A 71 -3.90 -17.02 6.08
N TRP A 72 -3.04 -16.93 7.10
CA TRP A 72 -1.90 -17.82 7.23
C TRP A 72 -2.31 -19.29 7.41
N SER A 73 -3.35 -19.55 8.23
CA SER A 73 -3.90 -20.90 8.39
C SER A 73 -4.52 -21.46 7.11
N ALA A 74 -4.96 -20.58 6.23
CA ALA A 74 -5.46 -20.94 4.90
C ALA A 74 -4.33 -21.05 3.85
N GLY A 75 -3.05 -20.85 4.23
CA GLY A 75 -1.88 -20.98 3.36
C GLY A 75 -1.45 -19.68 2.67
N TYR A 76 -2.10 -18.55 2.97
CA TYR A 76 -1.76 -17.23 2.39
C TYR A 76 -0.67 -16.55 3.23
N SER A 77 0.57 -16.74 2.84
CA SER A 77 1.75 -16.21 3.54
C SER A 77 2.65 -15.36 2.66
N GLY A 78 2.21 -15.02 1.46
CA GLY A 78 3.00 -14.30 0.46
C GLY A 78 3.86 -15.18 -0.44
N SER A 79 3.81 -16.51 -0.30
CA SER A 79 4.59 -17.43 -1.15
C SER A 79 4.28 -17.23 -2.64
N GLY A 80 5.33 -17.06 -3.45
CA GLY A 80 5.21 -16.80 -4.88
C GLY A 80 4.84 -15.35 -5.24
N VAL A 81 4.74 -14.46 -4.27
CA VAL A 81 4.50 -13.02 -4.49
C VAL A 81 5.80 -12.25 -4.31
N THR A 82 6.08 -11.32 -5.22
CA THR A 82 7.16 -10.33 -5.07
C THR A 82 6.56 -9.01 -4.62
N ILE A 83 7.10 -8.49 -3.53
CA ILE A 83 6.82 -7.14 -3.01
C ILE A 83 7.98 -6.24 -3.42
N GLY A 84 7.70 -5.21 -4.22
CA GLY A 84 8.66 -4.15 -4.52
C GLY A 84 8.63 -3.11 -3.40
N ILE A 85 9.77 -2.76 -2.84
CA ILE A 85 9.89 -1.70 -1.85
C ILE A 85 10.83 -0.64 -2.41
N VAL A 86 10.38 0.60 -2.54
CA VAL A 86 11.20 1.73 -2.95
C VAL A 86 11.40 2.62 -1.72
N ASP A 87 12.61 2.62 -1.17
CA ASP A 87 12.90 3.21 0.14
C ASP A 87 14.39 3.56 0.29
N THR A 88 14.86 3.73 1.51
CA THR A 88 16.25 4.11 1.85
C THR A 88 17.26 2.96 1.75
N GLY A 89 16.84 1.76 1.42
CA GLY A 89 17.68 0.56 1.37
C GLY A 89 17.22 -0.52 2.34
N ILE A 90 18.01 -1.59 2.46
CA ILE A 90 17.71 -2.73 3.32
C ILE A 90 19.02 -3.31 3.84
N ASP A 91 19.04 -3.72 5.10
CA ASP A 91 20.10 -4.55 5.66
C ASP A 91 20.05 -5.94 4.99
N SER A 92 20.87 -6.10 3.96
CA SER A 92 20.88 -7.30 3.11
C SER A 92 21.42 -8.53 3.82
N ASP A 93 22.16 -8.33 4.92
CA ASP A 93 22.75 -9.38 5.75
C ASP A 93 21.78 -9.86 6.86
N SER A 94 20.66 -9.17 7.04
CA SER A 94 19.69 -9.53 8.07
C SER A 94 19.17 -10.96 7.87
N PRO A 95 19.19 -11.80 8.93
CA PRO A 95 18.64 -13.15 8.87
C PRO A 95 17.16 -13.19 8.49
N GLU A 96 16.43 -12.10 8.77
CA GLU A 96 15.00 -11.93 8.45
C GLU A 96 14.71 -11.99 6.93
N PHE A 97 15.72 -11.78 6.08
CA PHE A 97 15.55 -11.75 4.62
C PHE A 97 16.29 -12.85 3.87
N VAL A 98 16.99 -13.74 4.57
CA VAL A 98 17.80 -14.80 3.95
C VAL A 98 16.97 -15.63 2.96
N GLY A 99 17.49 -15.73 1.73
CA GLY A 99 16.88 -16.50 0.64
C GLY A 99 15.59 -15.88 0.04
N ARG A 100 15.18 -14.69 0.50
CA ARG A 100 13.98 -14.02 0.02
C ARG A 100 14.22 -12.62 -0.55
N LEU A 101 15.45 -12.14 -0.53
CA LEU A 101 15.83 -10.90 -1.22
C LEU A 101 16.04 -11.21 -2.71
N SER A 102 15.33 -10.50 -3.56
CA SER A 102 15.41 -10.66 -5.02
C SER A 102 16.76 -10.21 -5.56
N ALA A 103 17.30 -10.94 -6.50
CA ALA A 103 18.51 -10.54 -7.25
C ALA A 103 18.30 -9.27 -8.09
N ALA A 104 17.03 -8.82 -8.27
CA ALA A 104 16.72 -7.56 -8.94
C ALA A 104 16.84 -6.33 -8.02
N SER A 105 17.07 -6.54 -6.72
CA SER A 105 17.27 -5.45 -5.75
C SER A 105 18.52 -4.66 -6.09
N ILE A 106 18.41 -3.33 -6.07
CA ILE A 106 19.49 -2.43 -6.50
C ILE A 106 19.32 -1.02 -5.93
N ASP A 107 20.42 -0.28 -5.78
CA ASP A 107 20.40 1.17 -5.61
C ASP A 107 20.08 1.85 -6.94
N VAL A 108 18.91 2.49 -7.03
CA VAL A 108 18.43 3.20 -8.23
C VAL A 108 18.81 4.68 -8.25
N ALA A 109 19.36 5.19 -7.15
CA ALA A 109 19.85 6.57 -7.05
C ALA A 109 21.38 6.66 -7.19
N GLY A 110 22.07 5.50 -7.31
CA GLY A 110 23.52 5.44 -7.42
C GLY A 110 24.05 4.03 -7.62
N SER A 111 25.15 3.72 -6.94
CA SER A 111 25.78 2.39 -6.94
C SER A 111 26.40 2.04 -5.58
N ARG A 112 25.72 2.41 -4.49
CA ARG A 112 26.22 2.31 -3.11
C ARG A 112 25.96 0.94 -2.47
N GLY A 113 25.24 0.06 -3.14
CA GLY A 113 24.71 -1.17 -2.55
C GLY A 113 23.34 -0.96 -1.90
N LEU A 114 22.81 -1.99 -1.26
CA LEU A 114 21.48 -1.97 -0.64
C LEU A 114 21.48 -1.45 0.78
N ASP A 115 22.58 -1.68 1.50
CA ASP A 115 22.71 -1.29 2.89
C ASP A 115 22.91 0.21 3.03
N ASN A 116 22.21 0.79 3.97
CA ASN A 116 22.29 2.22 4.25
C ASN A 116 22.69 2.43 5.72
N PRO A 117 23.97 2.77 6.00
CA PRO A 117 24.46 2.92 7.37
C PRO A 117 23.83 4.11 8.11
N ASP A 118 23.20 5.02 7.36
CA ASP A 118 22.61 6.25 7.90
C ASP A 118 21.09 6.14 8.10
N SER A 119 20.46 5.02 7.71
CA SER A 119 18.99 4.86 7.83
C SER A 119 18.54 3.40 7.79
N ASP A 120 17.86 2.97 8.84
CA ASP A 120 17.19 1.67 8.93
C ASP A 120 15.72 1.72 8.44
N HIS A 121 15.23 2.85 7.89
CA HIS A 121 13.82 3.00 7.56
C HIS A 121 13.33 1.92 6.59
N GLY A 122 13.99 1.73 5.46
CA GLY A 122 13.59 0.71 4.48
C GLY A 122 13.73 -0.72 5.00
N THR A 123 14.71 -1.00 5.87
CA THR A 123 14.85 -2.28 6.57
C THR A 123 13.65 -2.55 7.46
N ASN A 124 13.26 -1.56 8.29
CA ASN A 124 12.11 -1.67 9.18
C ASN A 124 10.78 -1.83 8.41
N VAL A 125 10.62 -1.11 7.30
CA VAL A 125 9.48 -1.27 6.37
C VAL A 125 9.43 -2.69 5.81
N ALA A 126 10.57 -3.22 5.35
CA ALA A 126 10.67 -4.59 4.82
C ALA A 126 10.37 -5.65 5.90
N MET A 127 10.79 -5.43 7.15
CA MET A 127 10.47 -6.32 8.27
C MET A 127 8.97 -6.38 8.54
N VAL A 128 8.30 -5.23 8.58
CA VAL A 128 6.83 -5.18 8.76
C VAL A 128 6.12 -5.92 7.63
N ALA A 129 6.57 -5.73 6.38
CA ALA A 129 5.99 -6.41 5.23
C ALA A 129 6.23 -7.92 5.26
N ALA A 130 7.47 -8.35 5.50
CA ALA A 130 7.89 -9.71 5.17
C ALA A 130 9.06 -10.25 6.00
N ALA A 131 9.24 -9.89 7.27
CA ALA A 131 10.19 -10.57 8.14
C ALA A 131 9.90 -12.07 8.19
N ALA A 132 10.97 -12.88 8.29
CA ALA A 132 10.86 -14.33 8.23
C ALA A 132 10.02 -14.91 9.37
N ARG A 133 9.50 -16.10 9.16
CA ARG A 133 8.99 -16.95 10.23
C ARG A 133 10.05 -17.97 10.59
N ASP A 134 10.99 -17.60 11.44
CA ASP A 134 12.14 -18.43 11.80
C ASP A 134 12.30 -18.67 13.31
N GLY A 135 11.37 -18.11 14.11
CA GLY A 135 11.34 -18.27 15.58
C GLY A 135 12.12 -17.19 16.32
N ILE A 136 12.79 -16.28 15.61
CA ILE A 136 13.50 -15.13 16.18
C ILE A 136 12.79 -13.82 15.78
N GLY A 137 13.22 -12.71 16.32
CA GLY A 137 12.78 -11.40 15.90
C GLY A 137 11.26 -11.18 15.85
N VAL A 138 10.80 -10.68 14.72
CA VAL A 138 9.38 -10.41 14.38
C VAL A 138 8.97 -11.26 13.18
N ILE A 139 7.67 -11.31 12.91
CA ILE A 139 7.12 -11.93 11.70
C ILE A 139 6.38 -10.88 10.88
N GLY A 140 6.68 -10.78 9.60
CA GLY A 140 6.00 -9.88 8.67
C GLY A 140 4.64 -10.40 8.22
N MET A 141 3.81 -9.50 7.67
CA MET A 141 2.47 -9.85 7.18
C MET A 141 2.52 -10.95 6.12
N ALA A 142 3.48 -10.87 5.21
CA ALA A 142 3.71 -11.80 4.09
C ALA A 142 5.07 -12.49 4.23
N PHE A 143 5.30 -13.22 5.32
CA PHE A 143 6.59 -13.76 5.73
C PHE A 143 7.25 -14.72 4.72
N ASN A 144 6.56 -15.19 3.71
CA ASN A 144 7.10 -16.01 2.62
C ASN A 144 7.21 -15.26 1.28
N ALA A 145 6.94 -13.96 1.26
CA ALA A 145 7.09 -13.16 0.05
C ALA A 145 8.56 -12.97 -0.33
N THR A 146 8.82 -12.77 -1.61
CA THR A 146 10.11 -12.27 -2.12
C THR A 146 10.11 -10.75 -2.01
N ILE A 147 11.18 -10.18 -1.49
CA ILE A 147 11.39 -8.74 -1.38
C ILE A 147 12.28 -8.29 -2.54
N ALA A 148 11.84 -7.30 -3.31
CA ALA A 148 12.66 -6.59 -4.27
C ALA A 148 12.85 -5.15 -3.79
N MET A 149 14.02 -4.85 -3.22
CA MET A 149 14.36 -3.55 -2.66
C MET A 149 15.00 -2.65 -3.70
N PHE A 150 14.49 -1.43 -3.82
CA PHE A 150 15.03 -0.38 -4.69
C PHE A 150 15.41 0.82 -3.83
N ARG A 151 16.70 0.89 -3.50
CA ARG A 151 17.23 2.00 -2.71
C ARG A 151 17.22 3.28 -3.53
N ALA A 152 16.49 4.30 -3.07
CA ALA A 152 16.21 5.52 -3.83
C ALA A 152 16.63 6.82 -3.11
N ASP A 153 17.23 6.73 -1.92
CA ASP A 153 17.69 7.90 -1.17
C ASP A 153 18.80 8.64 -1.91
N THR A 154 18.79 9.96 -1.81
CA THR A 154 19.88 10.79 -2.30
C THR A 154 21.12 10.58 -1.42
N ALA A 155 22.27 10.36 -2.03
CA ALA A 155 23.51 10.09 -1.30
C ALA A 155 23.78 11.15 -0.22
N GLY A 156 24.03 10.69 1.01
CA GLY A 156 24.32 11.53 2.17
C GLY A 156 23.14 12.27 2.77
N SER A 157 21.93 12.14 2.19
CA SER A 157 20.77 12.85 2.72
C SER A 157 20.24 12.26 4.04
N CYS A 158 20.59 11.03 4.34
CA CYS A 158 20.19 10.37 5.59
C CYS A 158 21.14 10.64 6.76
N ALA A 159 22.36 11.16 6.49
CA ALA A 159 23.39 11.33 7.51
C ALA A 159 23.09 12.38 8.58
N ASN A 160 22.17 13.31 8.29
CA ASN A 160 21.74 14.37 9.21
C ASN A 160 20.28 14.16 9.62
N ASN A 161 19.99 12.99 10.14
CA ASN A 161 18.64 12.66 10.59
C ASN A 161 18.48 13.07 12.05
N ASP A 162 18.09 14.32 12.31
CA ASP A 162 17.67 14.77 13.63
C ASP A 162 16.20 14.39 13.84
N PRO A 163 15.90 13.46 14.75
CA PRO A 163 14.52 13.04 14.98
C PRO A 163 13.62 14.16 15.52
N ASP A 164 14.21 15.25 16.00
CA ASP A 164 13.49 16.41 16.51
C ASP A 164 13.29 17.52 15.45
N ASP A 165 13.92 17.41 14.25
CA ASP A 165 13.69 18.31 13.12
C ASP A 165 12.86 17.62 12.03
N PRO A 166 11.58 17.97 11.85
CA PRO A 166 10.72 17.36 10.84
C PRO A 166 11.17 17.64 9.39
N LYS A 167 12.14 18.55 9.20
CA LYS A 167 12.72 18.85 7.89
C LYS A 167 13.96 18.01 7.59
N ASP A 168 14.52 17.39 8.60
CA ASP A 168 15.61 16.44 8.47
C ASP A 168 15.05 15.06 8.09
N GLY A 169 15.88 14.28 7.46
CA GLY A 169 15.53 12.94 7.02
C GLY A 169 16.02 12.64 5.62
N CYS A 170 15.92 11.38 5.26
CA CYS A 170 16.34 10.93 3.94
C CYS A 170 15.52 11.61 2.84
N LYS A 171 16.19 12.20 1.88
CA LYS A 171 15.57 12.81 0.71
C LYS A 171 15.63 11.86 -0.47
N LEU A 172 14.50 11.64 -1.12
CA LEU A 172 14.39 10.79 -2.30
C LEU A 172 13.93 11.64 -3.48
N ALA A 173 14.69 11.59 -4.59
CA ALA A 173 14.27 12.29 -5.79
C ALA A 173 13.17 11.52 -6.52
N ASP A 174 12.14 12.19 -7.01
CA ASP A 174 11.05 11.60 -7.78
C ASP A 174 11.53 10.74 -8.96
N SER A 175 12.64 11.13 -9.59
CA SER A 175 13.23 10.35 -10.68
C SER A 175 13.80 9.00 -10.21
N ALA A 176 14.35 8.94 -8.99
CA ALA A 176 14.84 7.71 -8.40
C ALA A 176 13.66 6.82 -7.96
N ILE A 177 12.62 7.42 -7.35
CA ILE A 177 11.39 6.70 -7.01
C ILE A 177 10.74 6.12 -8.27
N ALA A 178 10.62 6.90 -9.34
CA ALA A 178 10.06 6.45 -10.60
C ALA A 178 10.85 5.27 -11.20
N GLN A 179 12.19 5.34 -11.15
CA GLN A 179 13.06 4.24 -11.58
C GLN A 179 12.85 2.99 -10.70
N GLY A 180 12.74 3.17 -9.38
CA GLY A 180 12.44 2.08 -8.44
C GLY A 180 11.11 1.38 -8.77
N VAL A 181 10.06 2.15 -9.03
CA VAL A 181 8.74 1.62 -9.45
C VAL A 181 8.84 0.83 -10.76
N ASP A 182 9.52 1.38 -11.78
CA ASP A 182 9.70 0.67 -13.06
C ASP A 182 10.50 -0.61 -12.89
N ARG A 183 11.54 -0.61 -12.04
CA ARG A 183 12.32 -1.80 -11.71
C ARG A 183 11.52 -2.82 -10.94
N ALA A 184 10.63 -2.39 -10.03
CA ALA A 184 9.72 -3.28 -9.30
C ALA A 184 8.79 -4.03 -10.27
N ILE A 185 8.21 -3.33 -11.25
CA ILE A 185 7.40 -3.96 -12.29
C ILE A 185 8.23 -4.99 -13.07
N ALA A 186 9.43 -4.61 -13.50
CA ALA A 186 10.33 -5.49 -14.25
C ALA A 186 10.76 -6.73 -13.44
N ALA A 187 10.84 -6.62 -12.11
CA ALA A 187 11.09 -7.72 -11.19
C ALA A 187 9.85 -8.60 -10.92
N GLY A 188 8.70 -8.28 -11.54
CA GLY A 188 7.47 -9.02 -11.37
C GLY A 188 6.71 -8.71 -10.07
N ALA A 189 6.98 -7.57 -9.44
CA ALA A 189 6.28 -7.16 -8.22
C ALA A 189 4.76 -7.02 -8.49
N ARG A 190 3.96 -7.62 -7.60
CA ARG A 190 2.50 -7.52 -7.61
C ARG A 190 2.00 -6.46 -6.63
N VAL A 191 2.80 -6.15 -5.64
CA VAL A 191 2.59 -5.08 -4.68
C VAL A 191 3.83 -4.21 -4.67
N ILE A 192 3.66 -2.90 -4.68
CA ILE A 192 4.74 -1.92 -4.57
C ILE A 192 4.45 -1.04 -3.35
N ASN A 193 5.34 -1.08 -2.37
CA ASN A 193 5.24 -0.26 -1.17
C ASN A 193 6.08 1.02 -1.31
N LEU A 194 5.42 2.15 -1.07
CA LEU A 194 6.01 3.48 -1.03
C LEU A 194 5.72 4.10 0.35
N SER A 195 6.54 3.74 1.33
CA SER A 195 6.48 4.34 2.67
C SER A 195 7.13 5.73 2.66
N LEU A 196 6.65 6.58 1.78
CA LEU A 196 7.19 7.89 1.44
C LEU A 196 6.09 8.94 1.49
N GLY A 197 6.47 10.20 1.67
CA GLY A 197 5.56 11.33 1.67
C GLY A 197 6.24 12.59 1.14
N GLY A 198 5.48 13.67 1.04
CA GLY A 198 5.99 14.98 0.66
C GLY A 198 5.13 15.75 -0.33
N SER A 199 5.78 16.61 -1.14
CA SER A 199 5.12 17.46 -2.12
C SER A 199 4.55 16.68 -3.31
N SER A 200 3.72 17.33 -4.12
CA SER A 200 3.10 16.71 -5.30
C SER A 200 4.13 16.05 -6.21
N PRO A 201 3.89 14.80 -6.65
CA PRO A 201 4.84 14.06 -7.46
C PRO A 201 5.02 14.67 -8.85
N SER A 202 6.22 14.56 -9.39
CA SER A 202 6.56 14.97 -10.74
C SER A 202 5.80 14.16 -11.80
N THR A 203 5.77 14.68 -13.03
CA THR A 203 5.17 13.97 -14.17
C THR A 203 5.83 12.61 -14.41
N SER A 204 7.14 12.49 -14.25
CA SER A 204 7.87 11.24 -14.45
C SER A 204 7.42 10.15 -13.44
N LEU A 205 7.26 10.52 -12.18
CA LEU A 205 6.81 9.61 -11.16
C LEU A 205 5.34 9.21 -11.37
N ARG A 206 4.47 10.15 -11.69
CA ARG A 206 3.06 9.86 -12.03
C ARG A 206 2.94 8.87 -13.18
N LEU A 207 3.77 9.01 -14.21
CA LEU A 207 3.80 8.08 -15.34
C LEU A 207 4.30 6.68 -14.93
N ALA A 208 5.27 6.58 -14.00
CA ALA A 208 5.72 5.29 -13.48
C ALA A 208 4.61 4.59 -12.71
N ILE A 209 3.86 5.31 -11.87
CA ILE A 209 2.69 4.78 -11.15
C ILE A 209 1.59 4.32 -12.13
N ALA A 210 1.31 5.08 -13.18
CA ALA A 210 0.35 4.68 -14.21
C ALA A 210 0.79 3.39 -14.93
N ARG A 211 2.10 3.20 -15.16
CA ARG A 211 2.64 1.94 -15.71
C ARG A 211 2.48 0.78 -14.73
N ALA A 212 2.74 1.01 -13.43
CA ALA A 212 2.54 0.00 -12.39
C ALA A 212 1.08 -0.46 -12.35
N ALA A 213 0.14 0.46 -12.33
CA ALA A 213 -1.29 0.17 -12.38
C ALA A 213 -1.67 -0.60 -13.66
N SER A 214 -1.15 -0.19 -14.81
CA SER A 214 -1.39 -0.87 -16.11
C SER A 214 -0.82 -2.29 -16.15
N ALA A 215 0.28 -2.53 -15.42
CA ALA A 215 0.85 -3.87 -15.25
C ALA A 215 0.09 -4.73 -14.22
N GLY A 216 -0.96 -4.19 -13.60
CA GLY A 216 -1.78 -4.86 -12.59
C GLY A 216 -1.12 -4.97 -11.22
N ALA A 217 -0.10 -4.17 -10.94
CA ALA A 217 0.46 -4.04 -9.60
C ALA A 217 -0.43 -3.13 -8.75
N VAL A 218 -0.55 -3.45 -7.46
CA VAL A 218 -1.14 -2.57 -6.45
C VAL A 218 -0.03 -1.75 -5.82
N VAL A 219 -0.22 -0.45 -5.72
CA VAL A 219 0.72 0.46 -5.05
C VAL A 219 0.13 0.90 -3.72
N ILE A 220 0.89 0.72 -2.65
CA ILE A 220 0.52 1.21 -1.33
C ILE A 220 1.42 2.40 -1.00
N VAL A 221 0.82 3.52 -0.63
CA VAL A 221 1.54 4.76 -0.29
C VAL A 221 1.15 5.25 1.10
N ALA A 222 2.10 5.73 1.88
CA ALA A 222 1.84 6.33 3.20
C ALA A 222 1.02 7.62 3.05
N ALA A 223 0.10 7.85 4.00
CA ALA A 223 -0.79 9.02 3.96
C ALA A 223 -0.11 10.35 4.30
N GLY A 224 1.05 10.30 4.95
CA GLY A 224 1.72 11.45 5.57
C GLY A 224 1.60 11.43 7.08
N ASN A 225 2.48 12.18 7.75
CA ASN A 225 2.58 12.22 9.21
C ASN A 225 2.35 13.63 9.79
N ASP A 226 1.53 14.43 9.11
CA ASP A 226 1.24 15.82 9.47
C ASP A 226 -0.15 15.99 10.12
N GLY A 227 -0.76 14.88 10.60
CA GLY A 227 -2.13 14.86 11.11
C GLY A 227 -2.41 15.78 12.30
N ASP A 228 -1.39 16.11 13.08
CA ASP A 228 -1.40 17.06 14.20
C ASP A 228 -0.60 18.35 13.92
N SER A 229 -0.13 18.53 12.68
CA SER A 229 0.60 19.73 12.27
C SER A 229 -0.29 20.97 12.32
N THR A 230 0.29 22.06 12.81
CA THR A 230 -0.30 23.41 12.79
C THR A 230 0.43 24.33 11.81
N GLU A 231 1.32 23.80 10.98
CA GLU A 231 2.09 24.60 10.04
C GLU A 231 1.19 25.16 8.91
N ALA A 232 1.44 26.41 8.54
CA ALA A 232 0.69 27.07 7.47
C ALA A 232 0.94 26.38 6.13
N GLY A 233 -0.13 25.98 5.45
CA GLY A 233 -0.08 25.32 4.14
C GLY A 233 -0.08 23.79 4.22
N VAL A 234 -0.03 23.20 5.40
CA VAL A 234 -0.24 21.78 5.64
C VAL A 234 -1.74 21.52 5.86
N ASP A 235 -2.29 20.52 5.20
CA ASP A 235 -3.68 20.10 5.39
C ASP A 235 -3.75 18.71 6.04
N PRO A 236 -3.89 18.62 7.36
CA PRO A 236 -3.93 17.35 8.08
C PRO A 236 -5.19 16.52 7.78
N ASN A 237 -6.23 17.13 7.19
CA ASN A 237 -7.50 16.47 6.90
C ASN A 237 -7.52 15.70 5.59
N ASN A 238 -6.48 15.84 4.78
CA ASN A 238 -6.27 15.10 3.54
C ASN A 238 -4.92 14.38 3.58
N PRO A 239 -4.74 13.31 2.80
CA PRO A 239 -3.41 12.73 2.59
C PRO A 239 -2.48 13.78 2.01
N ASP A 240 -1.19 13.61 2.23
CA ASP A 240 -0.23 14.56 1.69
C ASP A 240 -0.31 14.68 0.15
N PRO A 241 0.22 15.76 -0.44
CA PRO A 241 0.14 15.97 -1.88
C PRO A 241 0.83 14.87 -2.69
N PHE A 242 1.85 14.20 -2.13
CA PHE A 242 2.52 13.07 -2.75
C PHE A 242 1.55 11.88 -2.89
N ALA A 243 0.95 11.44 -1.80
CA ALA A 243 0.02 10.32 -1.78
C ALA A 243 -1.21 10.56 -2.68
N THR A 244 -1.81 11.75 -2.58
CA THR A 244 -2.93 12.15 -3.44
C THR A 244 -2.57 12.14 -4.92
N GLY A 245 -1.39 12.67 -5.27
CA GLY A 245 -0.93 12.70 -6.65
C GLY A 245 -0.62 11.33 -7.24
N LEU A 246 -0.08 10.40 -6.44
CA LEU A 246 0.12 9.00 -6.86
C LEU A 246 -1.20 8.26 -7.02
N ARG A 247 -2.14 8.47 -6.08
CA ARG A 247 -3.46 7.87 -6.17
C ARG A 247 -4.19 8.29 -7.45
N GLN A 248 -4.14 9.56 -7.81
CA GLN A 248 -4.72 10.07 -9.05
C GLN A 248 -4.06 9.46 -10.30
N ALA A 249 -2.74 9.26 -10.28
CA ALA A 249 -2.01 8.68 -11.40
C ALA A 249 -2.29 7.18 -11.61
N GLY A 250 -2.46 6.42 -10.53
CA GLY A 250 -2.66 4.96 -10.58
C GLY A 250 -4.11 4.51 -10.54
N ALA A 251 -5.06 5.45 -10.57
CA ALA A 251 -6.50 5.19 -10.54
C ALA A 251 -6.91 4.20 -9.43
N GLY A 252 -7.52 3.07 -9.78
CA GLY A 252 -7.99 2.06 -8.83
C GLY A 252 -6.91 1.17 -8.20
N ASN A 253 -5.66 1.29 -8.61
CA ASN A 253 -4.58 0.41 -8.17
C ASN A 253 -3.67 1.06 -7.11
N VAL A 254 -4.03 2.22 -6.56
CA VAL A 254 -3.28 2.87 -5.49
C VAL A 254 -4.14 2.96 -4.23
N ILE A 255 -3.60 2.48 -3.13
CA ILE A 255 -4.21 2.55 -1.80
C ILE A 255 -3.35 3.46 -0.93
N ILE A 256 -3.99 4.38 -0.23
CA ILE A 256 -3.33 5.28 0.73
C ILE A 256 -3.45 4.67 2.13
N ALA A 257 -2.34 4.60 2.84
CA ALA A 257 -2.24 3.94 4.14
C ALA A 257 -2.21 4.96 5.28
N GLY A 258 -3.26 5.02 6.08
CA GLY A 258 -3.29 5.76 7.34
C GLY A 258 -2.84 4.92 8.52
N SER A 259 -2.54 5.58 9.64
CA SER A 259 -2.07 4.94 10.86
C SER A 259 -3.14 4.87 11.93
N VAL A 260 -3.21 3.72 12.61
CA VAL A 260 -3.94 3.54 13.86
C VAL A 260 -3.01 3.04 14.96
N ASP A 261 -3.41 3.28 16.21
CA ASP A 261 -2.75 2.76 17.40
C ASP A 261 -3.15 1.31 17.73
N LYS A 262 -2.71 0.81 18.89
CA LYS A 262 -3.03 -0.54 19.38
C LYS A 262 -4.52 -0.79 19.64
N ASP A 263 -5.31 0.23 19.84
CA ASP A 263 -6.74 0.17 20.17
C ASP A 263 -7.62 0.47 18.95
N ASN A 264 -7.01 0.55 17.75
CA ASN A 264 -7.62 0.97 16.49
C ASN A 264 -8.11 2.43 16.49
N ALA A 265 -7.64 3.26 17.42
CA ALA A 265 -7.85 4.69 17.34
C ALA A 265 -6.92 5.29 16.28
N PHE A 266 -7.42 6.25 15.53
CA PHE A 266 -6.64 6.90 14.48
C PHE A 266 -5.48 7.69 15.11
N SER A 267 -4.24 7.43 14.67
CA SER A 267 -3.05 8.08 15.22
C SER A 267 -3.09 9.59 14.99
N ALA A 268 -2.73 10.38 16.02
CA ALA A 268 -2.79 11.84 15.95
C ALA A 268 -1.97 12.41 14.79
N PHE A 269 -0.77 11.86 14.59
CA PHE A 269 0.14 12.27 13.53
C PHE A 269 -0.33 11.87 12.11
N SER A 270 -1.23 10.90 11.96
CA SER A 270 -1.61 10.42 10.62
C SER A 270 -2.47 11.43 9.89
N ASN A 271 -2.09 11.78 8.65
CA ASN A 271 -2.99 12.49 7.76
C ASN A 271 -4.30 11.72 7.58
N ARG A 272 -5.41 12.46 7.47
CA ARG A 272 -6.76 11.90 7.32
C ARG A 272 -7.05 11.50 5.89
N ALA A 273 -8.11 10.72 5.70
CA ALA A 273 -8.53 10.24 4.39
C ALA A 273 -9.07 11.35 3.47
N GLY A 274 -9.74 12.35 4.04
CA GLY A 274 -10.31 13.49 3.31
C GLY A 274 -11.07 13.10 2.05
N SER A 275 -10.69 13.70 0.93
CA SER A 275 -11.28 13.44 -0.38
C SER A 275 -10.95 12.06 -0.95
N GLU A 276 -9.95 11.35 -0.40
CA GLU A 276 -9.46 10.06 -0.88
C GLU A 276 -10.03 8.87 -0.09
N ALA A 277 -11.11 9.06 0.69
CA ALA A 277 -11.67 8.07 1.60
C ALA A 277 -12.01 6.71 0.94
N ASN A 278 -12.36 6.69 -0.34
CA ASN A 278 -12.65 5.46 -1.08
C ASN A 278 -11.40 4.60 -1.38
N TRP A 279 -10.21 5.15 -1.20
CA TRP A 279 -8.92 4.55 -1.53
C TRP A 279 -7.98 4.54 -0.33
N PHE A 280 -8.56 4.71 0.85
CA PHE A 280 -7.84 4.86 2.09
C PHE A 280 -8.12 3.68 3.02
N LEU A 281 -7.05 3.00 3.45
CA LEU A 281 -7.10 1.99 4.49
C LEU A 281 -6.22 2.41 5.66
N SER A 282 -6.50 1.90 6.84
CA SER A 282 -5.66 2.16 8.01
C SER A 282 -5.14 0.87 8.59
N ALA A 283 -3.87 0.88 8.96
CA ALA A 283 -3.22 -0.22 9.63
C ALA A 283 -2.41 0.26 10.83
N ARG A 284 -1.87 -0.66 11.62
CA ARG A 284 -1.04 -0.34 12.78
C ARG A 284 0.22 0.41 12.37
N GLY A 285 0.31 1.70 12.65
CA GLY A 285 1.48 2.53 12.36
C GLY A 285 2.03 3.23 13.59
N GLU A 286 1.41 3.06 14.77
CA GLU A 286 1.87 3.65 16.01
C GLU A 286 2.47 2.59 16.94
N LYS A 287 3.69 2.84 17.41
CA LYS A 287 4.46 1.95 18.30
C LYS A 287 4.53 0.53 17.74
N VAL A 288 4.98 0.43 16.51
CA VAL A 288 5.20 -0.85 15.83
C VAL A 288 6.50 -1.45 16.34
N CYS A 289 6.48 -2.70 16.77
CA CYS A 289 7.67 -3.45 17.18
C CYS A 289 8.27 -4.13 15.95
N CYS A 290 9.52 -4.20 15.82
CA CYS A 290 10.62 -3.71 16.66
C CYS A 290 11.75 -3.25 15.76
N VAL A 291 12.60 -2.36 16.30
CA VAL A 291 13.85 -1.99 15.63
C VAL A 291 14.87 -3.11 15.78
N TYR A 292 15.53 -3.45 14.70
CA TYR A 292 16.66 -4.38 14.64
C TYR A 292 17.94 -3.63 14.29
N ASP A 293 19.04 -4.12 14.81
CA ASP A 293 20.38 -3.66 14.49
C ASP A 293 21.24 -4.90 14.24
N ASN A 294 21.73 -5.07 13.03
CA ASN A 294 22.48 -6.24 12.58
C ASN A 294 21.80 -7.59 12.94
N GLY A 295 20.49 -7.70 12.69
CA GLY A 295 19.72 -8.91 12.96
C GLY A 295 19.44 -9.17 14.44
N VAL A 296 19.82 -8.26 15.34
CA VAL A 296 19.58 -8.36 16.78
C VAL A 296 18.51 -7.38 17.21
N LEU A 297 17.51 -7.88 17.93
CA LEU A 297 16.45 -7.04 18.50
C LEU A 297 17.07 -5.97 19.42
N LYS A 298 16.86 -4.70 19.12
CA LYS A 298 17.36 -3.58 19.89
C LYS A 298 16.58 -3.43 21.20
N ILE A 299 17.24 -3.83 22.29
CA ILE A 299 16.68 -3.77 23.62
C ILE A 299 17.51 -2.80 24.45
N THR A 300 16.85 -1.86 25.13
CA THR A 300 17.48 -1.00 26.11
C THR A 300 17.01 -1.32 27.53
N THR A 301 17.76 -0.90 28.50
CA THR A 301 17.42 -1.03 29.92
C THR A 301 17.46 0.34 30.53
N ASP A 302 16.38 0.74 31.17
CA ASP A 302 16.30 2.02 31.87
C ASP A 302 17.09 2.03 33.19
N ALA A 303 17.11 3.15 33.87
CA ALA A 303 17.82 3.32 35.15
C ALA A 303 17.27 2.42 36.27
N THR A 304 16.08 1.85 36.14
CA THR A 304 15.46 0.93 37.08
C THR A 304 15.78 -0.54 36.79
N GLY A 305 16.43 -0.82 35.66
CA GLY A 305 16.67 -2.17 35.19
C GLY A 305 15.52 -2.78 34.36
N ALA A 306 14.44 -2.03 34.11
CA ALA A 306 13.38 -2.48 33.23
C ALA A 306 13.86 -2.48 31.77
N ARG A 307 13.60 -3.61 31.07
CA ARG A 307 13.97 -3.79 29.66
C ARG A 307 12.81 -3.35 28.78
N PHE A 308 13.10 -2.58 27.73
CA PHE A 308 12.11 -2.21 26.73
C PHE A 308 12.71 -2.30 25.33
N GLN A 309 11.83 -2.57 24.37
CA GLN A 309 12.18 -2.68 22.96
C GLN A 309 12.02 -1.31 22.31
N TYR A 310 12.88 -1.01 21.36
CA TYR A 310 12.65 0.14 20.50
C TYR A 310 11.49 -0.14 19.56
N VAL A 311 10.61 0.84 19.44
CA VAL A 311 9.45 0.84 18.54
C VAL A 311 9.54 2.07 17.65
N PHE A 312 8.89 1.99 16.50
CA PHE A 312 8.79 3.11 15.57
C PHE A 312 7.33 3.48 15.32
N SER A 313 7.09 4.70 14.86
CA SER A 313 5.76 5.19 14.50
C SER A 313 5.82 5.94 13.18
N GLY A 314 4.74 5.87 12.41
CA GLY A 314 4.58 6.53 11.12
C GLY A 314 3.61 5.78 10.22
N THR A 315 2.95 6.50 9.32
CA THR A 315 2.15 5.90 8.24
C THR A 315 3.00 5.03 7.33
N SER A 316 4.33 5.24 7.31
CA SER A 316 5.33 4.39 6.67
C SER A 316 5.29 2.93 7.13
N PHE A 317 4.88 2.67 8.38
CA PHE A 317 4.79 1.33 8.95
C PHE A 317 3.38 0.75 8.92
N ALA A 318 2.38 1.58 8.63
CA ALA A 318 1.04 1.14 8.29
C ALA A 318 0.98 0.58 6.84
N ALA A 319 1.64 1.25 5.91
CA ALA A 319 1.62 0.89 4.50
C ALA A 319 2.02 -0.57 4.21
N PRO A 320 3.13 -1.12 4.75
CA PRO A 320 3.54 -2.49 4.47
C PRO A 320 2.65 -3.57 5.12
N GLN A 321 1.62 -3.20 5.85
CA GLN A 321 0.65 -4.12 6.46
C GLN A 321 -0.66 -4.25 5.65
N ILE A 322 -0.85 -3.39 4.65
CA ILE A 322 -1.98 -3.37 3.72
C ILE A 322 -1.66 -4.19 2.47
#